data_6a4ecf9f007423c89ec8c60126bb9304
#
_entry.id   6a4ecf9f007423c89ec8c60126bb9304
#
_cell.length_a   1.000
_cell.length_b   1.000
_cell.length_c   1.000
_cell.angle_alpha   90.00
_cell.angle_beta   90.00
_cell.angle_gamma   90.00
#
_symmetry.space_group_name_H-M   'P 1'
#
loop_
_entity.id
_entity.type
_entity.pdbx_description
1 polymer ?
#
loop_
_entity_poly.entity_id
_entity_poly.type
_entity_poly.pdbx_seq_one_letter_code
_entity_poly.pdbx_strand_id
1 'polypeptide(L)'
;MAMHMFKMGFLVICILIIVGVAIVTTAYLVVMYSSYPRQYRDVSKIPYNRVALVLGTNPLAPSGNMNYYFKYRIDACERLYKAGKVSKILVSGDNHSKDYDEPSCMKQALMERGIPESDIVLDYAGFRTLDSVVRCKKVFGQERMTIISQGYHNARAIYLAKSSGIDAIGYDAKDIKRTRTYYIYGVGREALARVKMFVDLVLDKQPKFLGEMIEI
;
A
#
# COMPACT_ATOMS: atom_id res chain seq x y z
N MET A 1 46.07 6.73 24.60
CA MET A 1 44.65 6.93 25.01
C MET A 1 43.78 7.33 23.82
N ALA A 2 44.09 8.40 23.06
CA ALA A 2 43.27 8.86 21.92
C ALA A 2 43.05 7.81 20.82
N MET A 3 44.09 7.04 20.40
CA MET A 3 44.01 6.01 19.37
C MET A 3 43.11 4.83 19.78
N HIS A 4 43.05 4.51 21.06
CA HIS A 4 42.17 3.43 21.57
C HIS A 4 40.70 3.88 21.59
N MET A 5 40.44 5.13 21.98
CA MET A 5 39.10 5.73 21.92
C MET A 5 38.59 5.80 20.49
N PHE A 6 39.45 6.16 19.51
CA PHE A 6 39.11 6.20 18.11
C PHE A 6 38.73 4.81 17.56
N LYS A 7 39.53 3.77 17.87
CA LYS A 7 39.23 2.39 17.46
C LYS A 7 37.92 1.88 18.07
N MET A 8 37.66 2.20 19.34
CA MET A 8 36.42 1.82 20.03
C MET A 8 35.20 2.55 19.41
N GLY A 9 35.31 3.86 19.11
CA GLY A 9 34.27 4.62 18.44
C GLY A 9 33.95 4.06 17.04
N PHE A 10 34.98 3.72 16.26
CA PHE A 10 34.81 3.10 14.95
C PHE A 10 34.11 1.74 15.03
N LEU A 11 34.50 0.89 16.00
CA LEU A 11 33.86 -0.42 16.23
C LEU A 11 32.36 -0.26 16.57
N VAL A 12 32.02 0.70 17.44
CA VAL A 12 30.61 0.98 17.80
C VAL A 12 29.81 1.40 16.56
N ILE A 13 30.36 2.28 15.72
CA ILE A 13 29.70 2.69 14.48
C ILE A 13 29.47 1.49 13.55
N CYS A 14 30.48 0.62 13.37
CA CYS A 14 30.34 -0.58 12.56
C CYS A 14 29.24 -1.51 13.08
N ILE A 15 29.16 -1.71 14.41
CA ILE A 15 28.11 -2.51 15.03
C ILE A 15 26.73 -1.91 14.77
N LEU A 16 26.58 -0.61 14.96
CA LEU A 16 25.30 0.09 14.71
C LEU A 16 24.84 -0.03 13.25
N ILE A 17 25.77 0.06 12.29
CA ILE A 17 25.49 -0.15 10.87
C ILE A 17 25.03 -1.58 10.63
N ILE A 18 25.72 -2.57 11.15
CA ILE A 18 25.37 -4.00 10.99
C ILE A 18 23.97 -4.27 11.57
N VAL A 19 23.68 -3.78 12.77
CA VAL A 19 22.37 -3.92 13.42
C VAL A 19 21.29 -3.23 12.58
N GLY A 20 21.53 -2.02 12.08
CA GLY A 20 20.60 -1.30 11.21
C GLY A 20 20.30 -2.08 9.93
N VAL A 21 21.30 -2.61 9.25
CA VAL A 21 21.15 -3.45 8.06
C VAL A 21 20.37 -4.72 8.38
N ALA A 22 20.66 -5.38 9.51
CA ALA A 22 19.95 -6.59 9.93
C ALA A 22 18.46 -6.31 10.18
N ILE A 23 18.11 -5.21 10.85
CA ILE A 23 16.72 -4.77 11.08
C ILE A 23 15.99 -4.56 9.76
N VAL A 24 16.57 -3.78 8.86
CA VAL A 24 15.97 -3.48 7.53
C VAL A 24 15.76 -4.75 6.73
N THR A 25 16.77 -5.63 6.68
CA THR A 25 16.71 -6.90 5.94
C THR A 25 15.66 -7.83 6.52
N THR A 26 15.60 -7.97 7.85
CA THR A 26 14.60 -8.80 8.53
C THR A 26 13.19 -8.27 8.25
N ALA A 27 12.95 -6.98 8.41
CA ALA A 27 11.67 -6.35 8.10
C ALA A 27 11.25 -6.60 6.64
N TYR A 28 12.21 -6.51 5.71
CA TYR A 28 11.95 -6.77 4.30
C TYR A 28 11.55 -8.22 4.06
N LEU A 29 12.31 -9.18 4.58
CA LEU A 29 12.08 -10.61 4.37
C LEU A 29 10.77 -11.08 5.02
N VAL A 30 10.47 -10.66 6.25
CA VAL A 30 9.23 -11.02 6.95
C VAL A 30 8.01 -10.59 6.16
N VAL A 31 8.00 -9.35 5.64
CA VAL A 31 6.89 -8.86 4.81
C VAL A 31 6.79 -9.65 3.51
N MET A 32 7.89 -9.89 2.83
CA MET A 32 7.91 -10.64 1.56
C MET A 32 7.38 -12.07 1.73
N TYR A 33 7.93 -12.83 2.67
CA TYR A 33 7.52 -14.23 2.89
C TYR A 33 6.07 -14.34 3.36
N SER A 34 5.60 -13.43 4.21
CA SER A 34 4.23 -13.41 4.71
C SER A 34 3.20 -13.07 3.64
N SER A 35 3.56 -12.23 2.67
CA SER A 35 2.63 -11.75 1.64
C SER A 35 2.69 -12.54 0.33
N TYR A 36 3.83 -13.18 0.01
CA TYR A 36 4.07 -13.86 -1.27
C TYR A 36 2.95 -14.83 -1.69
N PRO A 37 2.45 -15.74 -0.82
CA PRO A 37 1.40 -16.69 -1.19
C PRO A 37 0.02 -16.03 -1.40
N ARG A 38 -0.11 -14.74 -1.09
CA ARG A 38 -1.35 -13.96 -1.16
C ARG A 38 -1.35 -12.91 -2.27
N GLN A 39 -0.31 -12.88 -3.11
CA GLN A 39 -0.17 -11.94 -4.23
C GLN A 39 -0.47 -12.62 -5.57
N TYR A 40 -1.31 -11.98 -6.37
CA TYR A 40 -1.75 -12.46 -7.65
C TYR A 40 -1.43 -11.43 -8.75
N ARG A 41 -1.11 -11.93 -9.95
CA ARG A 41 -0.89 -11.14 -11.18
C ARG A 41 -1.78 -11.60 -12.31
N ASP A 42 -2.35 -12.78 -12.17
CA ASP A 42 -3.23 -13.40 -13.13
C ASP A 42 -4.67 -13.32 -12.60
N VAL A 43 -5.55 -12.67 -13.36
CA VAL A 43 -6.94 -12.47 -13.00
C VAL A 43 -7.72 -13.80 -12.93
N SER A 44 -7.29 -14.81 -13.68
CA SER A 44 -7.94 -16.12 -13.68
C SER A 44 -7.72 -16.87 -12.37
N LYS A 45 -6.58 -16.64 -11.72
CA LYS A 45 -6.14 -17.37 -10.51
C LYS A 45 -6.55 -16.69 -9.21
N ILE A 46 -6.90 -15.41 -9.25
CA ILE A 46 -7.26 -14.69 -8.03
C ILE A 46 -8.66 -15.12 -7.55
N PRO A 47 -8.84 -15.45 -6.26
CA PRO A 47 -10.15 -15.71 -5.69
C PRO A 47 -11.06 -14.49 -5.73
N TYR A 48 -12.37 -14.72 -5.72
CA TYR A 48 -13.35 -13.64 -5.57
C TYR A 48 -13.31 -13.06 -4.15
N ASN A 49 -13.34 -11.75 -4.06
CA ASN A 49 -13.67 -10.98 -2.86
C ASN A 49 -14.69 -9.90 -3.22
N ARG A 50 -15.67 -9.67 -2.36
CA ARG A 50 -16.70 -8.65 -2.59
C ARG A 50 -16.10 -7.28 -2.82
N VAL A 51 -15.11 -6.88 -2.02
CA VAL A 51 -14.54 -5.53 -2.02
C VAL A 51 -13.08 -5.53 -2.51
N ALA A 52 -12.79 -4.64 -3.44
CA ALA A 52 -11.43 -4.24 -3.79
C ALA A 52 -11.05 -2.96 -3.02
N LEU A 53 -9.98 -2.99 -2.24
CA LEU A 53 -9.35 -1.80 -1.68
C LEU A 53 -8.29 -1.29 -2.66
N VAL A 54 -8.57 -0.19 -3.35
CA VAL A 54 -7.61 0.47 -4.24
C VAL A 54 -6.86 1.53 -3.46
N LEU A 55 -5.54 1.36 -3.32
CA LEU A 55 -4.70 2.33 -2.62
C LEU A 55 -4.46 3.56 -3.50
N GLY A 56 -4.72 4.74 -2.96
CA GLY A 56 -4.62 6.02 -3.64
C GLY A 56 -3.21 6.38 -4.13
N THR A 57 -3.15 7.17 -5.15
CA THR A 57 -1.95 7.83 -5.66
C THR A 57 -2.35 8.98 -6.57
N ASN A 58 -1.54 10.03 -6.63
CA ASN A 58 -1.79 11.20 -7.45
C ASN A 58 -1.89 10.84 -8.94
N PRO A 59 -2.86 11.38 -9.70
CA PRO A 59 -2.96 11.18 -11.15
C PRO A 59 -1.78 11.75 -11.94
N LEU A 60 -1.11 12.79 -11.41
CA LEU A 60 0.04 13.42 -12.01
C LEU A 60 1.33 13.10 -11.24
N ALA A 61 2.41 12.90 -11.97
CA ALA A 61 3.76 12.85 -11.42
C ALA A 61 4.24 14.28 -11.05
N PRO A 62 5.28 14.44 -10.22
CA PRO A 62 5.83 15.76 -9.90
C PRO A 62 6.27 16.60 -11.12
N SER A 63 6.51 15.94 -12.26
CA SER A 63 6.81 16.58 -13.53
C SER A 63 5.59 17.16 -14.27
N GLY A 64 4.38 17.01 -13.71
CA GLY A 64 3.12 17.37 -14.38
C GLY A 64 2.61 16.32 -15.41
N ASN A 65 3.42 15.31 -15.72
CA ASN A 65 3.02 14.24 -16.63
C ASN A 65 2.12 13.20 -15.95
N MET A 66 1.45 12.38 -16.75
CA MET A 66 0.65 11.26 -16.25
C MET A 66 1.45 10.36 -15.31
N ASN A 67 0.92 10.09 -14.14
CA ASN A 67 1.47 9.12 -13.22
C ASN A 67 1.08 7.69 -13.64
N TYR A 68 2.01 6.92 -14.17
CA TYR A 68 1.75 5.54 -14.57
C TYR A 68 1.38 4.60 -13.42
N TYR A 69 1.72 4.90 -12.18
CA TYR A 69 1.22 4.15 -11.03
C TYR A 69 -0.29 4.29 -10.89
N PHE A 70 -0.82 5.52 -11.06
CA PHE A 70 -2.24 5.79 -11.10
C PHE A 70 -2.91 4.98 -12.21
N LYS A 71 -2.46 5.18 -13.46
CA LYS A 71 -3.01 4.48 -14.62
C LYS A 71 -3.05 2.97 -14.42
N TYR A 72 -1.96 2.36 -13.95
CA TYR A 72 -1.88 0.91 -13.81
C TYR A 72 -2.74 0.36 -12.66
N ARG A 73 -3.01 1.13 -11.60
CA ARG A 73 -3.99 0.74 -10.57
C ARG A 73 -5.41 0.78 -11.11
N ILE A 74 -5.77 1.80 -11.88
CA ILE A 74 -7.06 1.89 -12.57
C ILE A 74 -7.22 0.71 -13.55
N ASP A 75 -6.22 0.43 -14.39
CA ASP A 75 -6.24 -0.70 -15.32
C ASP A 75 -6.37 -2.06 -14.61
N ALA A 76 -5.77 -2.22 -13.45
CA ALA A 76 -5.85 -3.43 -12.63
C ALA A 76 -7.23 -3.60 -12.00
N CYS A 77 -7.79 -2.51 -11.47
CA CYS A 77 -9.11 -2.47 -10.87
C CYS A 77 -10.20 -2.80 -11.91
N GLU A 78 -10.15 -2.15 -13.06
CA GLU A 78 -11.06 -2.42 -14.19
C GLU A 78 -11.05 -3.89 -14.59
N ARG A 79 -9.86 -4.50 -14.73
CA ARG A 79 -9.73 -5.93 -15.07
C ARG A 79 -10.39 -6.86 -14.07
N LEU A 80 -10.19 -6.61 -12.76
CA LEU A 80 -10.80 -7.43 -11.72
C LEU A 80 -12.31 -7.26 -11.68
N TYR A 81 -12.80 -6.04 -11.81
CA TYR A 81 -14.23 -5.75 -11.81
C TYR A 81 -14.92 -6.40 -13.01
N LYS A 82 -14.41 -6.20 -14.23
CA LYS A 82 -14.96 -6.80 -15.47
C LYS A 82 -14.89 -8.33 -15.50
N ALA A 83 -13.91 -8.91 -14.79
CA ALA A 83 -13.80 -10.36 -14.63
C ALA A 83 -14.71 -10.92 -13.52
N GLY A 84 -15.52 -10.10 -12.85
CA GLY A 84 -16.38 -10.51 -11.75
C GLY A 84 -15.61 -11.01 -10.52
N LYS A 85 -14.36 -10.58 -10.35
CA LYS A 85 -13.53 -10.96 -9.20
C LYS A 85 -13.75 -10.06 -7.98
N VAL A 86 -14.34 -8.88 -8.21
CA VAL A 86 -14.79 -7.94 -7.19
C VAL A 86 -16.10 -7.31 -7.66
N SER A 87 -16.96 -6.88 -6.73
CA SER A 87 -18.25 -6.24 -7.04
C SER A 87 -18.36 -4.83 -6.45
N LYS A 88 -17.54 -4.47 -5.49
CA LYS A 88 -17.44 -3.12 -4.91
C LYS A 88 -15.98 -2.67 -4.88
N ILE A 89 -15.77 -1.38 -5.05
CA ILE A 89 -14.44 -0.77 -5.08
C ILE A 89 -14.40 0.31 -4.02
N LEU A 90 -13.55 0.12 -3.01
CA LEU A 90 -13.22 1.13 -2.01
C LEU A 90 -11.92 1.81 -2.43
N VAL A 91 -12.00 3.06 -2.87
CA VAL A 91 -10.82 3.87 -3.19
C VAL A 91 -10.40 4.63 -1.94
N SER A 92 -9.23 4.31 -1.42
CA SER A 92 -8.72 4.94 -0.20
C SER A 92 -7.43 5.71 -0.50
N GLY A 93 -7.45 7.00 -0.26
CA GLY A 93 -6.35 7.90 -0.57
C GLY A 93 -6.35 9.16 0.28
N ASP A 94 -5.40 10.03 -0.04
CA ASP A 94 -5.19 11.30 0.64
C ASP A 94 -6.05 12.41 0.02
N ASN A 95 -6.65 13.22 0.88
CA ASN A 95 -7.42 14.42 0.53
C ASN A 95 -7.08 15.55 1.51
N HIS A 96 -5.79 15.89 1.67
CA HIS A 96 -5.35 16.88 2.64
C HIS A 96 -5.47 18.33 2.15
N SER A 97 -5.71 18.56 0.88
CA SER A 97 -5.93 19.90 0.31
C SER A 97 -6.96 19.88 -0.81
N LYS A 98 -7.56 21.05 -1.11
CA LYS A 98 -8.57 21.19 -2.18
C LYS A 98 -8.04 20.79 -3.56
N ASP A 99 -6.74 20.92 -3.78
CA ASP A 99 -6.09 20.60 -5.05
C ASP A 99 -5.49 19.17 -5.07
N TYR A 100 -5.68 18.40 -3.97
CA TYR A 100 -5.11 17.08 -3.80
C TYR A 100 -6.17 16.10 -3.27
N ASP A 101 -6.94 15.54 -4.20
CA ASP A 101 -8.03 14.59 -3.95
C ASP A 101 -7.82 13.31 -4.78
N GLU A 102 -7.03 12.38 -4.24
CA GLU A 102 -6.75 11.11 -4.90
C GLU A 102 -8.01 10.26 -5.11
N PRO A 103 -8.89 10.08 -4.08
CA PRO A 103 -10.08 9.26 -4.22
C PRO A 103 -11.02 9.73 -5.34
N SER A 104 -11.32 11.02 -5.41
CA SER A 104 -12.21 11.56 -6.44
C SER A 104 -11.63 11.43 -7.84
N CYS A 105 -10.32 11.68 -8.02
CA CYS A 105 -9.65 11.47 -9.30
C CYS A 105 -9.71 10.00 -9.75
N MET A 106 -9.51 9.06 -8.82
CA MET A 106 -9.58 7.63 -9.13
C MET A 106 -11.00 7.18 -9.42
N LYS A 107 -12.00 7.69 -8.68
CA LYS A 107 -13.42 7.43 -8.96
C LYS A 107 -13.78 7.85 -10.37
N GLN A 108 -13.44 9.08 -10.77
CA GLN A 108 -13.71 9.58 -12.11
C GLN A 108 -13.07 8.68 -13.19
N ALA A 109 -11.79 8.32 -13.01
CA ALA A 109 -11.09 7.46 -13.94
C ALA A 109 -11.70 6.05 -14.04
N LEU A 110 -12.26 5.51 -12.95
CA LEU A 110 -12.96 4.22 -12.94
C LEU A 110 -14.32 4.32 -13.65
N MET A 111 -15.05 5.40 -13.43
CA MET A 111 -16.32 5.67 -14.14
C MET A 111 -16.10 5.81 -15.64
N GLU A 112 -15.04 6.48 -16.08
CA GLU A 112 -14.64 6.58 -17.50
C GLU A 112 -14.31 5.21 -18.13
N ARG A 113 -14.01 4.18 -17.30
CA ARG A 113 -13.81 2.78 -17.73
C ARG A 113 -15.11 1.96 -17.70
N GLY A 114 -16.26 2.60 -17.43
CA GLY A 114 -17.58 1.99 -17.41
C GLY A 114 -17.92 1.25 -16.12
N ILE A 115 -17.25 1.57 -15.01
CA ILE A 115 -17.62 1.06 -13.69
C ILE A 115 -18.72 1.96 -13.13
N PRO A 116 -19.88 1.40 -12.70
CA PRO A 116 -20.97 2.18 -12.15
C PRO A 116 -20.56 2.95 -10.91
N GLU A 117 -21.02 4.19 -10.78
CA GLU A 117 -20.75 5.03 -9.60
C GLU A 117 -21.22 4.37 -8.30
N SER A 118 -22.36 3.67 -8.35
CA SER A 118 -22.92 2.94 -7.20
C SER A 118 -22.02 1.83 -6.65
N ASP A 119 -21.02 1.40 -7.41
CA ASP A 119 -20.08 0.35 -6.99
C ASP A 119 -18.74 0.91 -6.52
N ILE A 120 -18.60 2.24 -6.52
CA ILE A 120 -17.38 2.93 -6.08
C ILE A 120 -17.64 3.71 -4.79
N VAL A 121 -16.93 3.36 -3.74
CA VAL A 121 -16.97 4.04 -2.44
C VAL A 121 -15.65 4.76 -2.22
N LEU A 122 -15.69 5.94 -1.61
CA LEU A 122 -14.53 6.78 -1.37
C LEU A 122 -14.18 6.84 0.10
N ASP A 123 -12.90 6.63 0.39
CA ASP A 123 -12.28 6.85 1.69
C ASP A 123 -11.25 7.97 1.57
N TYR A 124 -11.58 9.14 2.08
CA TYR A 124 -10.75 10.35 2.04
C TYR A 124 -9.72 10.45 3.16
N ALA A 125 -9.66 9.44 4.04
CA ALA A 125 -8.76 9.45 5.19
C ALA A 125 -7.68 8.37 5.12
N GLY A 126 -7.36 7.91 3.91
CA GLY A 126 -6.30 6.94 3.63
C GLY A 126 -4.91 7.58 3.50
N PHE A 127 -4.47 8.38 4.49
CA PHE A 127 -3.19 9.11 4.45
C PHE A 127 -1.96 8.19 4.46
N ARG A 128 -2.07 7.02 5.08
CA ARG A 128 -1.04 5.99 5.14
C ARG A 128 -1.66 4.64 4.81
N THR A 129 -0.85 3.69 4.38
CA THR A 129 -1.30 2.32 4.12
C THR A 129 -1.99 1.68 5.34
N LEU A 130 -1.51 1.98 6.54
CA LEU A 130 -2.14 1.55 7.79
C LEU A 130 -3.56 2.11 7.91
N ASP A 131 -3.74 3.40 7.61
CA ASP A 131 -5.05 4.06 7.69
C ASP A 131 -6.03 3.40 6.71
N SER A 132 -5.65 3.25 5.44
CA SER A 132 -6.48 2.60 4.41
C SER A 132 -6.91 1.18 4.81
N VAL A 133 -5.97 0.36 5.29
CA VAL A 133 -6.22 -1.03 5.65
C VAL A 133 -7.11 -1.14 6.88
N VAL A 134 -6.81 -0.42 7.97
CA VAL A 134 -7.57 -0.51 9.23
C VAL A 134 -8.95 0.09 9.07
N ARG A 135 -9.08 1.20 8.32
CA ARG A 135 -10.36 1.83 8.03
C ARG A 135 -11.26 0.95 7.16
N CYS A 136 -10.69 0.18 6.23
CA CYS A 136 -11.46 -0.80 5.44
C CYS A 136 -12.26 -1.76 6.35
N LYS A 137 -11.70 -2.17 7.48
CA LYS A 137 -12.42 -2.97 8.47
C LYS A 137 -13.27 -2.12 9.41
N LYS A 138 -12.67 -1.13 10.09
CA LYS A 138 -13.31 -0.42 11.21
C LYS A 138 -14.40 0.56 10.76
N VAL A 139 -14.26 1.14 9.57
CA VAL A 139 -15.21 2.11 9.02
C VAL A 139 -16.12 1.48 7.98
N PHE A 140 -15.57 0.64 7.10
CA PHE A 140 -16.33 0.05 5.99
C PHE A 140 -16.73 -1.41 6.23
N GLY A 141 -16.51 -1.97 7.42
CA GLY A 141 -16.99 -3.27 7.85
C GLY A 141 -16.41 -4.47 7.11
N GLN A 142 -15.30 -4.32 6.38
CA GLN A 142 -14.77 -5.39 5.53
C GLN A 142 -13.73 -6.24 6.25
N GLU A 143 -14.03 -7.51 6.47
CA GLU A 143 -13.09 -8.50 7.04
C GLU A 143 -12.29 -9.24 5.97
N ARG A 144 -12.76 -9.17 4.71
CA ARG A 144 -12.10 -9.74 3.52
C ARG A 144 -12.00 -8.70 2.43
N MET A 145 -10.83 -8.63 1.75
CA MET A 145 -10.64 -7.68 0.65
C MET A 145 -9.55 -8.12 -0.33
N THR A 146 -9.65 -7.60 -1.55
CA THR A 146 -8.56 -7.65 -2.53
C THR A 146 -7.89 -6.27 -2.58
N ILE A 147 -6.62 -6.19 -2.22
CA ILE A 147 -5.85 -4.95 -2.28
C ILE A 147 -5.28 -4.77 -3.67
N ILE A 148 -5.46 -3.59 -4.26
CA ILE A 148 -4.95 -3.25 -5.59
C ILE A 148 -3.92 -2.13 -5.48
N SER A 149 -2.67 -2.47 -5.75
CA SER A 149 -1.54 -1.54 -5.84
C SER A 149 -0.37 -2.23 -6.55
N GLN A 150 0.82 -1.59 -6.60
CA GLN A 150 2.03 -2.26 -7.06
C GLN A 150 2.47 -3.35 -6.08
N GLY A 151 3.10 -4.42 -6.58
CA GLY A 151 3.40 -5.61 -5.79
C GLY A 151 4.16 -5.37 -4.48
N TYR A 152 5.14 -4.46 -4.48
CA TYR A 152 5.88 -4.10 -3.26
C TYR A 152 4.98 -3.42 -2.22
N HIS A 153 4.02 -2.63 -2.66
CA HIS A 153 3.05 -1.95 -1.81
C HIS A 153 1.96 -2.92 -1.31
N ASN A 154 1.48 -3.81 -2.19
CA ASN A 154 0.57 -4.89 -1.81
C ASN A 154 1.18 -5.78 -0.73
N ALA A 155 2.47 -6.14 -0.84
CA ALA A 155 3.15 -6.93 0.18
C ALA A 155 3.03 -6.30 1.58
N ARG A 156 3.30 -4.99 1.69
CA ARG A 156 3.20 -4.25 2.95
C ARG A 156 1.76 -4.11 3.45
N ALA A 157 0.82 -3.85 2.53
CA ALA A 157 -0.60 -3.72 2.87
C ALA A 157 -1.22 -5.06 3.32
N ILE A 158 -0.85 -6.18 2.69
CA ILE A 158 -1.27 -7.53 3.11
C ILE A 158 -0.74 -7.86 4.51
N TYR A 159 0.52 -7.50 4.80
CA TYR A 159 1.09 -7.72 6.13
C TYR A 159 0.33 -6.92 7.20
N LEU A 160 0.03 -5.65 6.95
CA LEU A 160 -0.79 -4.80 7.82
C LEU A 160 -2.20 -5.37 8.01
N ALA A 161 -2.83 -5.83 6.94
CA ALA A 161 -4.15 -6.45 6.98
C ALA A 161 -4.15 -7.68 7.90
N LYS A 162 -3.19 -8.59 7.71
CA LYS A 162 -3.02 -9.77 8.56
C LYS A 162 -2.81 -9.41 10.03
N SER A 163 -1.96 -8.42 10.31
CA SER A 163 -1.70 -7.94 11.68
C SER A 163 -2.94 -7.29 12.33
N SER A 164 -3.89 -6.82 11.51
CA SER A 164 -5.17 -6.24 11.95
C SER A 164 -6.33 -7.25 11.95
N GLY A 165 -6.05 -8.54 11.73
CA GLY A 165 -7.07 -9.59 11.67
C GLY A 165 -8.00 -9.46 10.46
N ILE A 166 -7.46 -9.05 9.30
CA ILE A 166 -8.18 -8.90 8.03
C ILE A 166 -7.63 -9.93 7.05
N ASP A 167 -8.53 -10.69 6.40
CA ASP A 167 -8.15 -11.63 5.35
C ASP A 167 -8.01 -10.91 4.01
N ALA A 168 -6.79 -10.54 3.67
CA ALA A 168 -6.48 -9.79 2.47
C ALA A 168 -5.61 -10.59 1.49
N ILE A 169 -5.93 -10.44 0.21
CA ILE A 169 -5.09 -10.84 -0.91
C ILE A 169 -4.73 -9.62 -1.74
N GLY A 170 -3.67 -9.67 -2.51
CA GLY A 170 -3.25 -8.56 -3.37
C GLY A 170 -3.35 -8.91 -4.85
N TYR A 171 -3.83 -7.98 -5.65
CA TYR A 171 -3.69 -8.03 -7.11
C TYR A 171 -2.67 -7.00 -7.55
N ASP A 172 -1.55 -7.47 -8.10
CA ASP A 172 -0.43 -6.62 -8.44
C ASP A 172 -0.72 -5.85 -9.73
N ALA A 173 -0.92 -4.54 -9.60
CA ALA A 173 -0.89 -3.62 -10.74
C ALA A 173 0.51 -3.64 -11.39
N LYS A 174 0.55 -3.39 -12.69
CA LYS A 174 1.80 -3.29 -13.43
C LYS A 174 2.74 -2.27 -12.76
N ASP A 175 4.03 -2.59 -12.72
CA ASP A 175 5.05 -1.64 -12.26
C ASP A 175 5.65 -0.89 -13.45
N ILE A 176 6.20 0.29 -13.20
CA ILE A 176 6.93 1.06 -14.22
C ILE A 176 8.35 0.52 -14.37
N LYS A 177 8.87 0.55 -15.59
CA LYS A 177 10.31 0.33 -15.83
C LYS A 177 11.06 1.51 -15.23
N ARG A 178 11.90 1.24 -14.23
CA ARG A 178 12.64 2.25 -13.50
C ARG A 178 14.07 2.37 -14.02
N THR A 179 14.61 3.59 -14.07
CA THR A 179 16.05 3.79 -14.17
C THR A 179 16.72 3.22 -12.92
N ARG A 180 18.01 2.88 -13.02
CA ARG A 180 18.79 2.35 -11.88
C ARG A 180 18.70 3.25 -10.65
N THR A 181 18.82 4.56 -10.83
CA THR A 181 18.72 5.56 -9.75
C THR A 181 17.35 5.54 -9.11
N TYR A 182 16.28 5.58 -9.91
CA TYR A 182 14.91 5.55 -9.41
C TYR A 182 14.59 4.23 -8.68
N TYR A 183 15.16 3.12 -9.16
CA TYR A 183 15.03 1.82 -8.48
C TYR A 183 15.66 1.85 -7.08
N ILE A 184 16.87 2.36 -6.94
CA ILE A 184 17.57 2.44 -5.64
C ILE A 184 16.77 3.30 -4.65
N TYR A 185 16.32 4.49 -5.06
CA TYR A 185 15.48 5.34 -4.21
C TYR A 185 14.16 4.67 -3.83
N GLY A 186 13.50 4.00 -4.76
CA GLY A 186 12.24 3.30 -4.51
C GLY A 186 12.39 2.14 -3.54
N VAL A 187 13.44 1.33 -3.70
CA VAL A 187 13.74 0.20 -2.79
C VAL A 187 14.10 0.72 -1.40
N GLY A 188 14.94 1.76 -1.30
CA GLY A 188 15.32 2.35 -0.02
C GLY A 188 14.11 2.91 0.73
N ARG A 189 13.26 3.67 0.04
CA ARG A 189 12.03 4.20 0.61
C ARG A 189 11.09 3.09 1.12
N GLU A 190 10.93 2.03 0.33
CA GLU A 190 10.06 0.93 0.75
C GLU A 190 10.65 0.15 1.92
N ALA A 191 11.97 -0.05 1.96
CA ALA A 191 12.64 -0.68 3.08
C ALA A 191 12.40 0.09 4.40
N LEU A 192 12.58 1.40 4.37
CA LEU A 192 12.29 2.27 5.52
C LEU A 192 10.79 2.29 5.87
N ALA A 193 9.91 2.27 4.89
CA ALA A 193 8.46 2.20 5.12
C ALA A 193 8.05 0.89 5.82
N ARG A 194 8.72 -0.22 5.54
CA ARG A 194 8.51 -1.50 6.24
C ARG A 194 9.00 -1.44 7.69
N VAL A 195 10.16 -0.89 7.95
CA VAL A 195 10.65 -0.68 9.33
C VAL A 195 9.67 0.20 10.11
N LYS A 196 9.27 1.34 9.51
CA LYS A 196 8.26 2.23 10.12
C LYS A 196 6.95 1.51 10.41
N MET A 197 6.48 0.65 9.50
CA MET A 197 5.28 -0.16 9.71
C MET A 197 5.41 -1.05 10.96
N PHE A 198 6.55 -1.71 11.18
CA PHE A 198 6.77 -2.51 12.40
C PHE A 198 6.75 -1.64 13.66
N VAL A 199 7.38 -0.47 13.61
CA VAL A 199 7.33 0.50 14.72
C VAL A 199 5.88 0.94 14.98
N ASP A 200 5.11 1.25 13.94
CA ASP A 200 3.70 1.64 14.08
C ASP A 200 2.87 0.50 14.70
N LEU A 201 3.13 -0.77 14.32
CA LEU A 201 2.45 -1.94 14.89
C LEU A 201 2.82 -2.18 16.37
N VAL A 202 4.11 -2.08 16.72
CA VAL A 202 4.57 -2.23 18.13
C VAL A 202 4.00 -1.14 19.02
N LEU A 203 3.86 0.09 18.51
CA LEU A 203 3.28 1.23 19.22
C LEU A 203 1.74 1.26 19.16
N ASP A 204 1.11 0.24 18.60
CA ASP A 204 -0.36 0.18 18.38
C ASP A 204 -0.93 1.46 17.75
N LYS A 205 -0.23 2.00 16.74
CA LYS A 205 -0.68 3.21 16.06
C LYS A 205 -2.02 2.97 15.37
N GLN A 206 -2.98 3.83 15.68
CA GLN A 206 -4.31 3.82 15.07
C GLN A 206 -4.35 4.76 13.85
N PRO A 207 -5.35 4.61 12.95
CA PRO A 207 -5.64 5.61 11.92
C PRO A 207 -5.81 7.00 12.51
N LYS A 208 -5.38 8.01 11.76
CA LYS A 208 -5.51 9.41 12.17
C LYS A 208 -6.98 9.81 12.39
N PHE A 209 -7.87 9.27 11.56
CA PHE A 209 -9.31 9.47 11.67
C PHE A 209 -10.01 8.11 11.58
N LEU A 210 -10.86 7.83 12.55
CA LEU A 210 -11.90 6.81 12.48
C LEU A 210 -13.21 7.58 12.34
N GLY A 211 -14.12 7.20 11.54
CA GLY A 211 -15.45 7.76 11.44
C GLY A 211 -16.49 6.78 11.96
N GLU A 212 -17.74 7.12 11.75
CA GLU A 212 -18.84 6.17 11.91
C GLU A 212 -18.73 5.06 10.87
N MET A 213 -19.38 3.93 11.17
CA MET A 213 -19.40 2.80 10.23
C MET A 213 -20.25 3.15 9.01
N ILE A 214 -19.72 2.88 7.84
CA ILE A 214 -20.39 3.06 6.55
C ILE A 214 -20.55 1.67 5.93
N GLU A 215 -21.78 1.26 5.70
CA GLU A 215 -22.07 0.01 5.00
C GLU A 215 -21.85 0.17 3.49
N ILE A 216 -21.16 -0.80 2.84
CA ILE A 216 -20.80 -0.77 1.42
C ILE A 216 -21.13 -2.09 0.72
#